data_911134275bb50c7acc436f9c788fd3f0
#
_entry.id   911134275bb50c7acc436f9c788fd3f0
#
_cell.length_a   1.000
_cell.length_b   1.000
_cell.length_c   1.000
_cell.angle_alpha   90.00
_cell.angle_beta   90.00
_cell.angle_gamma   90.00
#
_symmetry.space_group_name_H-M   'P 1'
#
loop_
_entity.id
_entity.type
_entity.pdbx_description
1 polymer ?
#
loop_
_entity_poly.entity_id
_entity_poly.type
_entity_poly.pdbx_seq_one_letter_code
_entity_poly.pdbx_strand_id
1 'polypeptide(L)'
;MHFNRVTILGVGLIGASFALAMKKYKLCDYITGNGRSLENLQKAKEMRIIDSFELDPAKACSDSDLVVFATPVGNFLEIARKVRGSFKKGAIVTDVGSVKGRLVNDMETLMPEGTYFIGGHPIAGSSRSGIDTARAEIFMEAKCIITPTEKTLKDVLDKVVYIWKTFGSIVELVNPEEHDRIYAAVSHLPHIIAYAIMNTVGDLDSSYLKFAGQGFMGTTRIASSSPELWRDICILNKGNLLQTIEIFKNNLERLSQYLRASDFKSLEKEFKKARTLREGIGQN
;
A
#
# COMPACT_ATOMS: atom_id res chain seq x y z
N MET A 1 17.79 -18.53 1.06
CA MET A 1 18.11 -17.17 1.52
C MET A 1 17.60 -17.02 2.95
N HIS A 2 18.37 -16.38 3.84
CA HIS A 2 18.02 -16.23 5.25
C HIS A 2 18.60 -14.91 5.79
N PHE A 3 17.90 -14.25 6.73
CA PHE A 3 18.32 -13.04 7.41
C PHE A 3 18.53 -13.33 8.90
N ASN A 4 19.61 -12.87 9.50
CA ASN A 4 19.78 -13.03 10.94
C ASN A 4 18.83 -12.11 11.71
N ARG A 5 18.74 -10.83 11.32
CA ARG A 5 17.88 -9.84 11.97
C ARG A 5 17.03 -9.05 10.97
N VAL A 6 15.75 -8.93 11.31
CA VAL A 6 14.77 -8.14 10.56
C VAL A 6 14.15 -7.09 11.48
N THR A 7 14.06 -5.85 11.02
CA THR A 7 13.31 -4.80 11.73
C THR A 7 12.05 -4.43 10.96
N ILE A 8 10.92 -4.37 11.67
CA ILE A 8 9.63 -3.90 11.17
C ILE A 8 9.33 -2.54 11.77
N LEU A 9 9.45 -1.49 10.97
CA LEU A 9 9.05 -0.13 11.33
C LEU A 9 7.55 0.04 11.06
N GLY A 10 6.74 -0.09 12.09
CA GLY A 10 5.28 -0.09 12.01
C GLY A 10 4.66 -1.48 12.13
N VAL A 11 4.42 -1.93 13.35
CA VAL A 11 3.77 -3.22 13.64
C VAL A 11 2.24 -3.05 13.62
N GLY A 12 1.70 -2.73 12.43
CA GLY A 12 0.26 -2.74 12.12
C GLY A 12 -0.14 -4.02 11.39
N LEU A 13 -1.31 -4.03 10.72
CA LEU A 13 -1.78 -5.20 9.97
C LEU A 13 -0.71 -5.75 9.01
N ILE A 14 -0.19 -4.92 8.11
CA ILE A 14 0.73 -5.38 7.05
C ILE A 14 2.11 -5.70 7.62
N GLY A 15 2.67 -4.85 8.50
CA GLY A 15 3.97 -5.11 9.13
C GLY A 15 3.96 -6.35 10.01
N ALA A 16 2.90 -6.57 10.78
CA ALA A 16 2.72 -7.78 11.59
C ALA A 16 2.54 -9.03 10.72
N SER A 17 1.77 -8.92 9.63
CA SER A 17 1.60 -10.02 8.68
C SER A 17 2.92 -10.39 7.98
N PHE A 18 3.73 -9.38 7.64
CA PHE A 18 5.07 -9.58 7.09
C PHE A 18 5.96 -10.35 8.09
N ALA A 19 5.96 -9.92 9.36
CA ALA A 19 6.70 -10.60 10.42
C ALA A 19 6.26 -12.07 10.59
N LEU A 20 4.95 -12.32 10.61
CA LEU A 20 4.39 -13.68 10.68
C LEU A 20 4.81 -14.53 9.47
N ALA A 21 4.80 -13.96 8.25
CA ALA A 21 5.23 -14.66 7.04
C ALA A 21 6.73 -14.98 7.08
N MET A 22 7.58 -14.04 7.51
CA MET A 22 9.02 -14.29 7.70
C MET A 22 9.28 -15.47 8.63
N LYS A 23 8.56 -15.54 9.77
CA LYS A 23 8.65 -16.64 10.72
C LYS A 23 8.12 -17.98 10.17
N LYS A 24 6.93 -17.93 9.56
CA LYS A 24 6.28 -19.13 8.97
C LYS A 24 7.18 -19.81 7.96
N TYR A 25 7.83 -19.05 7.10
CA TYR A 25 8.69 -19.56 6.05
C TYR A 25 10.17 -19.66 6.46
N LYS A 26 10.48 -19.42 7.74
CA LYS A 26 11.84 -19.52 8.32
C LYS A 26 12.87 -18.71 7.54
N LEU A 27 12.50 -17.47 7.17
CA LEU A 27 13.37 -16.55 6.43
C LEU A 27 14.25 -15.69 7.32
N CYS A 28 14.02 -15.70 8.64
CA CYS A 28 14.85 -14.96 9.61
C CYS A 28 14.94 -15.66 10.96
N ASP A 29 15.97 -15.28 11.72
CA ASP A 29 16.16 -15.77 13.09
C ASP A 29 15.46 -14.89 14.11
N TYR A 30 15.47 -13.56 13.91
CA TYR A 30 15.02 -12.60 14.92
C TYR A 30 14.33 -11.39 14.31
N ILE A 31 13.19 -11.00 14.87
CA ILE A 31 12.41 -9.85 14.42
C ILE A 31 12.29 -8.82 15.55
N THR A 32 12.76 -7.60 15.28
CA THR A 32 12.54 -6.44 16.14
C THR A 32 11.40 -5.59 15.58
N GLY A 33 10.39 -5.29 16.39
CA GLY A 33 9.31 -4.37 16.04
C GLY A 33 9.60 -2.96 16.53
N ASN A 34 9.21 -1.96 15.75
CA ASN A 34 9.19 -0.56 16.16
C ASN A 34 7.84 0.07 15.86
N GLY A 35 7.40 0.98 16.72
CA GLY A 35 6.12 1.67 16.58
C GLY A 35 5.91 2.69 17.67
N ARG A 36 4.82 3.48 17.57
CA ARG A 36 4.52 4.55 18.54
C ARG A 36 3.80 4.07 19.79
N SER A 37 2.99 3.01 19.70
CA SER A 37 2.21 2.47 20.82
C SER A 37 2.96 1.34 21.49
N LEU A 38 3.39 1.60 22.73
CA LEU A 38 4.03 0.58 23.59
C LEU A 38 3.09 -0.61 23.80
N GLU A 39 1.81 -0.37 24.07
CA GLU A 39 0.79 -1.39 24.25
C GLU A 39 0.70 -2.34 23.04
N ASN A 40 0.63 -1.75 21.82
CA ASN A 40 0.58 -2.55 20.59
C ASN A 40 1.85 -3.38 20.38
N LEU A 41 3.02 -2.84 20.74
CA LEU A 41 4.30 -3.56 20.62
C LEU A 41 4.41 -4.69 21.65
N GLN A 42 3.98 -4.47 22.89
CA GLN A 42 3.88 -5.50 23.92
C GLN A 42 2.97 -6.65 23.50
N LYS A 43 1.78 -6.30 23.02
CA LYS A 43 0.82 -7.27 22.48
C LYS A 43 1.39 -8.07 21.30
N ALA A 44 2.08 -7.41 20.37
CA ALA A 44 2.74 -8.08 19.25
C ALA A 44 3.81 -9.07 19.70
N LYS A 45 4.55 -8.75 20.77
CA LYS A 45 5.52 -9.66 21.39
C LYS A 45 4.84 -10.84 22.09
N GLU A 46 3.79 -10.60 22.88
CA GLU A 46 3.00 -11.64 23.53
C GLU A 46 2.39 -12.62 22.53
N MET A 47 1.89 -12.10 21.40
CA MET A 47 1.39 -12.89 20.27
C MET A 47 2.50 -13.57 19.47
N ARG A 48 3.78 -13.41 19.85
CA ARG A 48 4.95 -13.95 19.16
C ARG A 48 5.08 -13.52 17.68
N ILE A 49 4.48 -12.39 17.32
CA ILE A 49 4.63 -11.77 16.01
C ILE A 49 6.05 -11.24 15.85
N ILE A 50 6.58 -10.58 16.90
CA ILE A 50 7.95 -10.08 17.00
C ILE A 50 8.65 -10.71 18.21
N ASP A 51 9.98 -10.75 18.21
CA ASP A 51 10.78 -11.32 19.30
C ASP A 51 11.14 -10.26 20.33
N SER A 52 11.37 -9.03 19.88
CA SER A 52 11.57 -7.86 20.73
C SER A 52 10.95 -6.63 20.09
N PHE A 53 10.94 -5.54 20.86
CA PHE A 53 10.61 -4.23 20.31
C PHE A 53 11.57 -3.17 20.87
N GLU A 54 11.68 -2.06 20.12
CA GLU A 54 12.44 -0.88 20.50
C GLU A 54 11.62 0.36 20.06
N LEU A 55 11.49 1.33 20.98
CA LEU A 55 10.75 2.57 20.71
C LEU A 55 11.57 3.56 19.89
N ASP A 56 12.89 3.56 20.06
CA ASP A 56 13.79 4.35 19.24
C ASP A 56 14.03 3.63 17.90
N PRO A 57 13.55 4.19 16.76
CA PRO A 57 13.68 3.54 15.48
C PRO A 57 15.14 3.36 15.02
N ALA A 58 16.07 4.22 15.48
CA ALA A 58 17.48 4.09 15.14
C ALA A 58 18.10 2.87 15.83
N LYS A 59 17.79 2.66 17.12
CA LYS A 59 18.20 1.46 17.85
C LYS A 59 17.56 0.20 17.28
N ALA A 60 16.26 0.28 16.87
CA ALA A 60 15.58 -0.85 16.26
C ALA A 60 16.28 -1.32 14.99
N CYS A 61 16.79 -0.40 14.17
CA CYS A 61 17.43 -0.70 12.88
C CYS A 61 18.89 -1.15 13.02
N SER A 62 19.54 -0.94 14.17
CA SER A 62 20.93 -1.35 14.35
C SER A 62 21.07 -2.87 14.17
N ASP A 63 22.13 -3.30 13.48
CA ASP A 63 22.43 -4.71 13.19
C ASP A 63 21.41 -5.48 12.33
N SER A 64 20.40 -4.80 11.75
CA SER A 64 19.40 -5.46 10.91
C SER A 64 19.92 -5.71 9.48
N ASP A 65 19.71 -6.94 8.99
CA ASP A 65 20.00 -7.32 7.60
C ASP A 65 18.89 -6.82 6.65
N LEU A 66 17.65 -6.77 7.17
CA LEU A 66 16.48 -6.30 6.46
C LEU A 66 15.67 -5.34 7.34
N VAL A 67 15.33 -4.17 6.79
CA VAL A 67 14.45 -3.19 7.44
C VAL A 67 13.24 -2.96 6.56
N VAL A 68 12.04 -3.12 7.14
CA VAL A 68 10.76 -2.99 6.44
C VAL A 68 9.99 -1.79 6.97
N PHE A 69 9.77 -0.79 6.10
CA PHE A 69 8.91 0.36 6.40
C PHE A 69 7.44 -0.03 6.19
N ALA A 70 6.71 -0.16 7.28
CA ALA A 70 5.29 -0.52 7.30
C ALA A 70 4.43 0.47 8.12
N THR A 71 4.95 1.68 8.35
CA THR A 71 4.20 2.83 8.89
C THR A 71 3.33 3.46 7.78
N PRO A 72 2.43 4.41 8.10
CA PRO A 72 1.83 5.26 7.07
C PRO A 72 2.91 5.92 6.19
N VAL A 73 2.67 5.93 4.88
CA VAL A 73 3.67 6.33 3.88
C VAL A 73 4.16 7.78 4.04
N GLY A 74 3.31 8.66 4.57
CA GLY A 74 3.68 10.06 4.89
C GLY A 74 4.83 10.20 5.88
N ASN A 75 5.10 9.16 6.69
CA ASN A 75 6.16 9.19 7.72
C ASN A 75 7.51 8.64 7.21
N PHE A 76 7.57 8.05 6.01
CA PHE A 76 8.76 7.32 5.55
C PHE A 76 10.02 8.17 5.53
N LEU A 77 9.97 9.35 4.91
CA LEU A 77 11.15 10.21 4.78
C LEU A 77 11.63 10.75 6.14
N GLU A 78 10.71 11.06 7.05
CA GLU A 78 11.07 11.50 8.39
C GLU A 78 11.78 10.40 9.17
N ILE A 79 11.21 9.19 9.15
CA ILE A 79 11.81 8.02 9.81
C ILE A 79 13.15 7.67 9.17
N ALA A 80 13.24 7.64 7.82
CA ALA A 80 14.47 7.34 7.11
C ALA A 80 15.62 8.30 7.49
N ARG A 81 15.34 9.61 7.61
CA ARG A 81 16.33 10.58 8.08
C ARG A 81 16.83 10.30 9.49
N LYS A 82 15.93 9.82 10.38
CA LYS A 82 16.30 9.47 11.77
C LYS A 82 17.16 8.22 11.86
N VAL A 83 16.90 7.22 10.98
CA VAL A 83 17.52 5.89 11.10
C VAL A 83 18.69 5.65 10.16
N ARG A 84 18.92 6.51 9.14
CA ARG A 84 19.93 6.27 8.11
C ARG A 84 21.34 6.02 8.65
N GLY A 85 21.71 6.64 9.76
CA GLY A 85 23.01 6.45 10.42
C GLY A 85 23.15 5.15 11.21
N SER A 86 22.07 4.38 11.35
CA SER A 86 22.04 3.15 12.14
C SER A 86 21.98 1.89 11.26
N PHE A 87 21.89 2.04 9.95
CA PHE A 87 21.88 0.87 9.05
C PHE A 87 23.27 0.23 9.00
N LYS A 88 23.30 -1.08 9.10
CA LYS A 88 24.50 -1.86 8.90
C LYS A 88 24.87 -1.91 7.40
N LYS A 89 26.17 -1.93 7.10
CA LYS A 89 26.63 -2.11 5.72
C LYS A 89 26.11 -3.43 5.14
N GLY A 90 25.52 -3.38 3.94
CA GLY A 90 24.87 -4.52 3.28
C GLY A 90 23.40 -4.69 3.63
N ALA A 91 22.85 -3.86 4.53
CA ALA A 91 21.42 -3.92 4.87
C ALA A 91 20.54 -3.62 3.67
N ILE A 92 19.45 -4.37 3.57
CA ILE A 92 18.37 -4.15 2.61
C ILE A 92 17.25 -3.40 3.32
N VAL A 93 16.78 -2.32 2.73
CA VAL A 93 15.63 -1.56 3.18
C VAL A 93 14.53 -1.69 2.14
N THR A 94 13.34 -2.05 2.56
CA THR A 94 12.15 -2.14 1.70
C THR A 94 10.94 -1.55 2.40
N ASP A 95 9.83 -1.45 1.68
CA ASP A 95 8.59 -0.94 2.25
C ASP A 95 7.35 -1.71 1.77
N VAL A 96 6.20 -1.36 2.34
CA VAL A 96 4.89 -1.90 1.96
C VAL A 96 3.89 -0.78 1.67
N GLY A 97 4.38 0.41 1.34
CA GLY A 97 3.55 1.59 1.12
C GLY A 97 2.79 1.56 -0.20
N SER A 98 1.72 2.36 -0.29
CA SER A 98 0.84 2.42 -1.45
C SER A 98 1.25 3.43 -2.52
N VAL A 99 2.31 4.20 -2.31
CA VAL A 99 2.87 5.19 -3.24
C VAL A 99 4.35 4.89 -3.44
N LYS A 100 4.83 5.00 -4.66
CA LYS A 100 6.22 4.73 -5.04
C LYS A 100 6.88 5.94 -5.72
N GLY A 101 6.49 6.33 -6.90
CA GLY A 101 6.93 7.49 -7.67
C GLY A 101 8.16 8.19 -7.11
N ARG A 102 8.04 9.47 -6.82
CA ARG A 102 9.14 10.25 -6.22
C ARG A 102 9.65 9.69 -4.88
N LEU A 103 8.78 9.03 -4.11
CA LEU A 103 9.15 8.49 -2.80
C LEU A 103 10.31 7.50 -2.87
N VAL A 104 10.35 6.62 -3.87
CA VAL A 104 11.43 5.64 -4.03
C VAL A 104 12.76 6.36 -4.27
N ASN A 105 12.79 7.36 -5.16
CA ASN A 105 13.99 8.14 -5.43
C ASN A 105 14.47 8.91 -4.19
N ASP A 106 13.54 9.49 -3.44
CA ASP A 106 13.86 10.21 -2.19
C ASP A 106 14.41 9.24 -1.12
N MET A 107 13.82 8.03 -1.00
CA MET A 107 14.31 7.00 -0.07
C MET A 107 15.70 6.50 -0.47
N GLU A 108 15.94 6.18 -1.74
CA GLU A 108 17.27 5.77 -2.23
C GLU A 108 18.34 6.82 -1.94
N THR A 109 18.01 8.11 -2.08
CA THR A 109 18.95 9.22 -1.81
C THR A 109 19.32 9.31 -0.32
N LEU A 110 18.44 8.84 0.57
CA LEU A 110 18.69 8.83 2.01
C LEU A 110 19.50 7.62 2.48
N MET A 111 19.66 6.60 1.65
CA MET A 111 20.44 5.41 2.02
C MET A 111 21.94 5.72 2.08
N PRO A 112 22.61 5.35 3.17
CA PRO A 112 24.07 5.46 3.23
C PRO A 112 24.75 4.46 2.28
N GLU A 113 26.01 4.70 1.99
CA GLU A 113 26.81 3.82 1.14
C GLU A 113 26.79 2.37 1.66
N GLY A 114 26.54 1.43 0.75
CA GLY A 114 26.43 0.02 1.07
C GLY A 114 25.09 -0.39 1.69
N THR A 115 24.09 0.48 1.68
CA THR A 115 22.70 0.16 2.05
C THR A 115 21.81 0.36 0.83
N TYR A 116 20.79 -0.50 0.66
CA TYR A 116 20.02 -0.55 -0.57
C TYR A 116 18.53 -0.43 -0.26
N PHE A 117 17.84 0.49 -0.94
CA PHE A 117 16.38 0.60 -0.85
C PHE A 117 15.72 -0.02 -2.08
N ILE A 118 14.66 -0.79 -1.87
CA ILE A 118 13.79 -1.30 -2.93
C ILE A 118 12.35 -1.10 -2.50
N GLY A 119 11.60 -0.35 -3.30
CA GLY A 119 10.17 -0.14 -3.05
C GLY A 119 9.35 -1.39 -3.28
N GLY A 120 8.40 -1.65 -2.38
CA GLY A 120 7.43 -2.72 -2.46
C GLY A 120 6.02 -2.23 -2.15
N HIS A 121 5.02 -2.83 -2.80
CA HIS A 121 3.60 -2.54 -2.54
C HIS A 121 2.80 -3.84 -2.65
N PRO A 122 2.55 -4.55 -1.54
CA PRO A 122 1.63 -5.67 -1.53
C PRO A 122 0.20 -5.16 -1.69
N ILE A 123 -0.51 -5.70 -2.69
CA ILE A 123 -1.92 -5.41 -2.92
C ILE A 123 -2.75 -6.36 -2.04
N ALA A 124 -2.56 -6.18 -0.76
CA ALA A 124 -3.16 -6.99 0.29
C ALA A 124 -3.64 -6.07 1.41
N GLY A 125 -4.73 -6.42 2.02
CA GLY A 125 -5.30 -5.63 3.11
C GLY A 125 -6.60 -6.22 3.62
N SER A 126 -7.15 -5.56 4.62
CA SER A 126 -8.45 -5.90 5.22
C SER A 126 -9.21 -4.62 5.51
N SER A 127 -10.54 -4.71 5.59
CA SER A 127 -11.39 -3.64 6.11
C SER A 127 -11.16 -3.36 7.61
N ARG A 128 -10.50 -4.29 8.30
CA ARG A 128 -10.11 -4.14 9.71
C ARG A 128 -8.61 -3.87 9.77
N SER A 129 -8.21 -2.92 10.59
CA SER A 129 -6.82 -2.57 10.89
C SER A 129 -6.36 -3.23 12.20
N GLY A 130 -5.03 -3.20 12.45
CA GLY A 130 -4.44 -3.66 13.70
C GLY A 130 -3.85 -5.07 13.63
N ILE A 131 -3.12 -5.41 14.68
CA ILE A 131 -2.36 -6.68 14.76
C ILE A 131 -3.27 -7.89 14.95
N ASP A 132 -4.48 -7.71 15.49
CA ASP A 132 -5.43 -8.81 15.75
C ASP A 132 -5.92 -9.51 14.49
N THR A 133 -5.83 -8.84 13.36
CA THR A 133 -6.22 -9.38 12.04
C THR A 133 -5.02 -9.77 11.19
N ALA A 134 -3.81 -9.63 11.74
CA ALA A 134 -2.57 -9.99 11.05
C ALA A 134 -2.47 -11.51 10.83
N ARG A 135 -2.05 -11.89 9.64
CA ARG A 135 -1.85 -13.31 9.26
C ARG A 135 -0.84 -13.41 8.12
N ALA A 136 -0.05 -14.47 8.14
CA ALA A 136 0.96 -14.69 7.09
C ALA A 136 0.34 -14.88 5.70
N GLU A 137 -0.85 -15.46 5.64
CA GLU A 137 -1.57 -15.84 4.41
C GLU A 137 -2.18 -14.64 3.67
N ILE A 138 -2.15 -13.43 4.24
CA ILE A 138 -2.71 -12.22 3.60
C ILE A 138 -2.05 -11.91 2.25
N PHE A 139 -0.83 -12.41 2.06
CA PHE A 139 -0.03 -12.19 0.84
C PHE A 139 -0.18 -13.31 -0.19
N MET A 140 -0.79 -14.43 0.18
CA MET A 140 -0.97 -15.58 -0.71
C MET A 140 -1.90 -15.19 -1.87
N GLU A 141 -1.45 -15.44 -3.10
CA GLU A 141 -2.13 -15.08 -4.35
C GLU A 141 -2.36 -13.57 -4.54
N ALA A 142 -1.94 -12.74 -3.58
CA ALA A 142 -1.99 -11.29 -3.73
C ALA A 142 -0.86 -10.80 -4.64
N LYS A 143 -1.14 -9.80 -5.47
CA LYS A 143 -0.07 -9.11 -6.20
C LYS A 143 0.83 -8.36 -5.23
N CYS A 144 2.14 -8.40 -5.51
CA CYS A 144 3.12 -7.53 -4.88
C CYS A 144 3.91 -6.80 -5.95
N ILE A 145 3.80 -5.48 -6.00
CA ILE A 145 4.50 -4.67 -6.98
C ILE A 145 5.83 -4.26 -6.38
N ILE A 146 6.92 -4.67 -7.01
CA ILE A 146 8.28 -4.23 -6.66
C ILE A 146 8.71 -3.18 -7.67
N THR A 147 9.30 -2.10 -7.16
CA THR A 147 9.64 -0.94 -7.99
C THR A 147 11.14 -0.71 -8.03
N PRO A 148 11.88 -1.48 -8.89
CA PRO A 148 13.29 -1.25 -9.12
C PRO A 148 13.53 0.06 -9.87
N THR A 149 14.70 0.66 -9.65
CA THR A 149 15.24 1.80 -10.40
C THR A 149 16.53 1.38 -11.14
N GLU A 150 17.11 2.30 -11.90
CA GLU A 150 18.41 2.07 -12.54
C GLU A 150 19.55 1.85 -11.52
N LYS A 151 19.39 2.29 -10.27
CA LYS A 151 20.36 2.13 -9.18
C LYS A 151 20.20 0.80 -8.45
N THR A 152 19.12 0.07 -8.70
CA THR A 152 18.82 -1.17 -8.01
C THR A 152 19.78 -2.27 -8.40
N LEU A 153 20.53 -2.81 -7.44
CA LEU A 153 21.41 -3.95 -7.66
C LEU A 153 20.59 -5.22 -7.86
N LYS A 154 20.98 -6.00 -8.87
CA LYS A 154 20.24 -7.23 -9.24
C LYS A 154 20.13 -8.24 -8.10
N ASP A 155 21.21 -8.48 -7.37
CA ASP A 155 21.22 -9.44 -6.26
C ASP A 155 20.32 -9.00 -5.09
N VAL A 156 20.19 -7.70 -4.86
CA VAL A 156 19.29 -7.12 -3.85
C VAL A 156 17.84 -7.23 -4.30
N LEU A 157 17.56 -6.94 -5.57
CA LEU A 157 16.24 -7.14 -6.17
C LEU A 157 15.81 -8.60 -6.08
N ASP A 158 16.69 -9.52 -6.47
CA ASP A 158 16.41 -10.96 -6.44
C ASP A 158 16.06 -11.44 -5.02
N LYS A 159 16.70 -10.88 -3.98
CA LYS A 159 16.38 -11.17 -2.57
C LYS A 159 14.99 -10.68 -2.17
N VAL A 160 14.62 -9.45 -2.53
CA VAL A 160 13.28 -8.91 -2.20
C VAL A 160 12.19 -9.67 -2.97
N VAL A 161 12.41 -9.95 -4.24
CA VAL A 161 11.49 -10.79 -5.06
C VAL A 161 11.34 -12.19 -4.45
N TYR A 162 12.43 -12.80 -3.98
CA TYR A 162 12.38 -14.10 -3.33
C TYR A 162 11.53 -14.10 -2.07
N ILE A 163 11.63 -13.06 -1.21
CA ILE A 163 10.77 -12.92 -0.03
C ILE A 163 9.30 -12.99 -0.42
N TRP A 164 8.86 -12.14 -1.33
CA TRP A 164 7.46 -12.03 -1.72
C TRP A 164 6.94 -13.28 -2.42
N LYS A 165 7.75 -13.90 -3.29
CA LYS A 165 7.40 -15.18 -3.92
C LYS A 165 7.27 -16.30 -2.88
N THR A 166 8.13 -16.31 -1.86
CA THR A 166 8.04 -17.29 -0.76
C THR A 166 6.77 -17.09 0.07
N PHE A 167 6.28 -15.86 0.21
CA PHE A 167 4.97 -15.56 0.84
C PHE A 167 3.77 -16.02 -0.02
N GLY A 168 4.00 -16.49 -1.24
CA GLY A 168 2.97 -16.90 -2.19
C GLY A 168 2.40 -15.75 -3.01
N SER A 169 3.06 -14.58 -3.02
CA SER A 169 2.62 -13.43 -3.80
C SER A 169 2.94 -13.57 -5.28
N ILE A 170 2.08 -13.00 -6.12
CA ILE A 170 2.33 -12.78 -7.55
C ILE A 170 3.15 -11.49 -7.67
N VAL A 171 4.45 -11.64 -7.95
CA VAL A 171 5.37 -10.48 -8.01
C VAL A 171 5.39 -9.89 -9.41
N GLU A 172 5.14 -8.59 -9.50
CA GLU A 172 5.22 -7.77 -10.71
C GLU A 172 6.31 -6.72 -10.53
N LEU A 173 7.12 -6.50 -11.57
CA LEU A 173 8.15 -5.44 -11.57
C LEU A 173 7.64 -4.27 -12.42
N VAL A 174 7.55 -3.09 -11.82
CA VAL A 174 7.06 -1.87 -12.47
C VAL A 174 7.96 -0.72 -12.01
N ASN A 175 8.31 0.22 -12.88
CA ASN A 175 9.05 1.39 -12.41
C ASN A 175 8.19 2.28 -11.49
N PRO A 176 8.81 3.06 -10.57
CA PRO A 176 8.08 3.82 -9.55
C PRO A 176 7.02 4.78 -10.13
N GLU A 177 7.32 5.47 -11.21
CA GLU A 177 6.45 6.46 -11.84
C GLU A 177 5.23 5.78 -12.51
N GLU A 178 5.46 4.65 -13.18
CA GLU A 178 4.39 3.86 -13.80
C GLU A 178 3.47 3.26 -12.73
N HIS A 179 4.05 2.76 -11.63
CA HIS A 179 3.30 2.32 -10.46
C HIS A 179 2.28 3.39 -10.03
N ASP A 180 2.73 4.62 -9.82
CA ASP A 180 1.87 5.68 -9.31
C ASP A 180 0.81 6.12 -10.33
N ARG A 181 1.10 6.06 -11.64
CA ARG A 181 0.09 6.27 -12.70
C ARG A 181 -0.98 5.18 -12.68
N ILE A 182 -0.59 3.92 -12.60
CA ILE A 182 -1.52 2.78 -12.53
C ILE A 182 -2.40 2.90 -11.29
N TYR A 183 -1.80 3.09 -10.11
CA TYR A 183 -2.54 3.11 -8.85
C TYR A 183 -3.37 4.38 -8.66
N ALA A 184 -3.04 5.50 -9.30
CA ALA A 184 -3.93 6.65 -9.38
C ALA A 184 -5.26 6.27 -10.02
N ALA A 185 -5.25 5.46 -11.08
CA ALA A 185 -6.47 5.08 -11.80
C ALA A 185 -7.24 3.94 -11.13
N VAL A 186 -6.54 2.86 -10.71
CA VAL A 186 -7.21 1.62 -10.27
C VAL A 186 -7.43 1.52 -8.76
N SER A 187 -6.86 2.44 -7.98
CA SER A 187 -6.95 2.46 -6.51
C SER A 187 -7.32 3.84 -5.95
N HIS A 188 -6.52 4.88 -6.24
CA HIS A 188 -6.70 6.17 -5.57
C HIS A 188 -7.97 6.88 -6.04
N LEU A 189 -8.24 6.91 -7.35
CA LEU A 189 -9.49 7.46 -7.88
C LEU A 189 -10.74 6.75 -7.32
N PRO A 190 -10.83 5.41 -7.31
CA PRO A 190 -11.95 4.72 -6.66
C PRO A 190 -12.23 5.15 -5.21
N HIS A 191 -11.18 5.37 -4.39
CA HIS A 191 -11.37 5.84 -3.03
C HIS A 191 -11.89 7.28 -2.97
N ILE A 192 -11.34 8.19 -3.80
CA ILE A 192 -11.85 9.57 -3.91
C ILE A 192 -13.32 9.57 -4.30
N ILE A 193 -13.70 8.73 -5.27
CA ILE A 193 -15.08 8.60 -5.72
C ILE A 193 -15.98 8.08 -4.59
N ALA A 194 -15.54 7.06 -3.85
CA ALA A 194 -16.30 6.51 -2.73
C ALA A 194 -16.56 7.56 -1.63
N TYR A 195 -15.55 8.36 -1.27
CA TYR A 195 -15.71 9.48 -0.35
C TYR A 195 -16.66 10.54 -0.93
N ALA A 196 -16.52 10.90 -2.21
CA ALA A 196 -17.37 11.89 -2.85
C ALA A 196 -18.84 11.43 -2.92
N ILE A 197 -19.11 10.15 -3.20
CA ILE A 197 -20.47 9.60 -3.20
C ILE A 197 -21.08 9.70 -1.80
N MET A 198 -20.35 9.31 -0.75
CA MET A 198 -20.85 9.39 0.63
C MET A 198 -21.15 10.84 1.04
N ASN A 199 -20.24 11.78 0.74
CA ASN A 199 -20.46 13.19 1.02
C ASN A 199 -21.64 13.75 0.22
N THR A 200 -21.79 13.39 -1.06
CA THR A 200 -22.91 13.84 -1.89
C THR A 200 -24.28 13.43 -1.28
N VAL A 201 -24.38 12.18 -0.81
CA VAL A 201 -25.64 11.73 -0.15
C VAL A 201 -25.84 12.47 1.17
N GLY A 202 -24.78 12.69 1.95
CA GLY A 202 -24.83 13.45 3.21
C GLY A 202 -25.26 14.89 3.00
N ASP A 203 -24.80 15.55 1.94
CA ASP A 203 -25.13 16.93 1.58
C ASP A 203 -26.59 17.06 1.07
N LEU A 204 -27.11 16.03 0.40
CA LEU A 204 -28.52 15.98 -0.04
C LEU A 204 -29.46 15.76 1.15
N ASP A 205 -29.37 14.64 1.80
CA ASP A 205 -30.08 14.25 3.03
C ASP A 205 -29.50 12.95 3.59
N SER A 206 -28.86 13.01 4.76
CA SER A 206 -28.27 11.84 5.40
C SER A 206 -29.29 10.72 5.71
N SER A 207 -30.58 11.06 5.80
CA SER A 207 -31.64 10.07 6.03
C SER A 207 -31.79 9.09 4.85
N TYR A 208 -31.31 9.44 3.66
CA TYR A 208 -31.34 8.56 2.48
C TYR A 208 -30.47 7.31 2.68
N LEU A 209 -29.46 7.37 3.56
CA LEU A 209 -28.58 6.21 3.85
C LEU A 209 -29.34 5.01 4.40
N LYS A 210 -30.50 5.19 5.05
CA LYS A 210 -31.35 4.09 5.51
C LYS A 210 -31.93 3.23 4.38
N PHE A 211 -31.94 3.76 3.15
CA PHE A 211 -32.41 3.05 1.95
C PHE A 211 -31.27 2.44 1.13
N ALA A 212 -30.02 2.52 1.63
CA ALA A 212 -28.85 2.02 0.91
C ALA A 212 -28.95 0.50 0.67
N GLY A 213 -28.92 0.11 -0.60
CA GLY A 213 -28.87 -1.30 -1.01
C GLY A 213 -27.43 -1.81 -1.19
N GLN A 214 -27.30 -3.08 -1.56
CA GLN A 214 -26.01 -3.77 -1.69
C GLN A 214 -25.07 -3.08 -2.72
N GLY A 215 -25.61 -2.54 -3.81
CA GLY A 215 -24.82 -1.81 -4.81
C GLY A 215 -24.15 -0.56 -4.23
N PHE A 216 -24.90 0.24 -3.46
CA PHE A 216 -24.36 1.41 -2.77
C PHE A 216 -23.31 1.02 -1.74
N MET A 217 -23.63 0.03 -0.88
CA MET A 217 -22.72 -0.47 0.16
C MET A 217 -21.41 -1.02 -0.45
N GLY A 218 -21.52 -1.75 -1.56
CA GLY A 218 -20.34 -2.28 -2.27
C GLY A 218 -19.45 -1.18 -2.82
N THR A 219 -20.03 -0.20 -3.51
CA THR A 219 -19.31 0.92 -4.13
C THR A 219 -18.65 1.83 -3.10
N THR A 220 -19.31 2.06 -1.96
CA THR A 220 -18.83 2.99 -0.92
C THR A 220 -18.05 2.32 0.21
N ARG A 221 -17.93 0.98 0.22
CA ARG A 221 -17.25 0.21 1.28
C ARG A 221 -15.87 0.76 1.63
N ILE A 222 -15.10 1.18 0.62
CA ILE A 222 -13.73 1.67 0.80
C ILE A 222 -13.68 3.09 1.40
N ALA A 223 -14.80 3.82 1.47
CA ALA A 223 -14.87 5.11 2.16
C ALA A 223 -14.75 4.99 3.70
N SER A 224 -14.80 3.78 4.25
CA SER A 224 -14.51 3.53 5.68
C SER A 224 -13.02 3.42 6.02
N SER A 225 -12.14 3.60 5.04
CA SER A 225 -10.68 3.57 5.24
C SER A 225 -10.20 4.79 6.04
N SER A 226 -9.00 4.67 6.71
CA SER A 226 -8.41 5.76 7.49
C SER A 226 -8.26 7.05 6.68
N PRO A 227 -8.86 8.16 7.11
CA PRO A 227 -8.73 9.45 6.42
C PRO A 227 -7.28 9.95 6.36
N GLU A 228 -6.50 9.73 7.41
CA GLU A 228 -5.10 10.17 7.50
C GLU A 228 -4.24 9.41 6.48
N LEU A 229 -4.42 8.10 6.38
CA LEU A 229 -3.71 7.26 5.40
C LEU A 229 -4.01 7.74 3.97
N TRP A 230 -5.28 7.95 3.66
CA TRP A 230 -5.71 8.37 2.32
C TRP A 230 -5.33 9.81 1.98
N ARG A 231 -5.35 10.72 2.97
CA ARG A 231 -4.77 12.06 2.81
C ARG A 231 -3.31 11.97 2.33
N ASP A 232 -2.49 11.18 3.00
CA ASP A 232 -1.07 11.06 2.68
C ASP A 232 -0.86 10.43 1.30
N ILE A 233 -1.60 9.39 0.95
CA ILE A 233 -1.58 8.77 -0.38
C ILE A 233 -1.94 9.79 -1.46
N CYS A 234 -3.03 10.52 -1.29
CA CYS A 234 -3.50 11.52 -2.26
C CYS A 234 -2.48 12.65 -2.47
N ILE A 235 -1.86 13.13 -1.39
CA ILE A 235 -0.86 14.20 -1.47
C ILE A 235 0.42 13.71 -2.15
N LEU A 236 0.90 12.52 -1.82
CA LEU A 236 2.14 11.97 -2.39
C LEU A 236 1.98 11.62 -3.88
N ASN A 237 0.80 11.20 -4.32
CA ASN A 237 0.50 10.92 -5.73
C ASN A 237 -0.38 12.00 -6.40
N LYS A 238 -0.30 13.24 -5.90
CA LYS A 238 -1.19 14.35 -6.28
C LYS A 238 -1.25 14.58 -7.80
N GLY A 239 -0.09 14.56 -8.48
CA GLY A 239 -0.02 14.89 -9.92
C GLY A 239 -0.84 13.90 -10.76
N ASN A 240 -0.57 12.60 -10.62
CA ASN A 240 -1.29 11.55 -11.34
C ASN A 240 -2.78 11.51 -10.95
N LEU A 241 -3.06 11.70 -9.66
CA LEU A 241 -4.45 11.66 -9.17
C LEU A 241 -5.28 12.81 -9.73
N LEU A 242 -4.77 14.04 -9.79
CA LEU A 242 -5.47 15.18 -10.39
C LEU A 242 -5.75 14.97 -11.88
N GLN A 243 -4.80 14.42 -12.65
CA GLN A 243 -5.01 14.08 -14.05
C GLN A 243 -6.13 13.04 -14.20
N THR A 244 -6.13 12.00 -13.35
CA THR A 244 -7.12 10.93 -13.39
C THR A 244 -8.51 11.44 -12.99
N ILE A 245 -8.60 12.33 -12.00
CA ILE A 245 -9.85 12.99 -11.60
C ILE A 245 -10.42 13.83 -12.76
N GLU A 246 -9.58 14.54 -13.50
CA GLU A 246 -10.06 15.36 -14.62
C GLU A 246 -10.64 14.48 -15.74
N ILE A 247 -10.00 13.36 -16.07
CA ILE A 247 -10.55 12.38 -17.00
C ILE A 247 -11.90 11.83 -16.51
N PHE A 248 -12.01 11.53 -15.22
CA PHE A 248 -13.26 11.05 -14.62
C PHE A 248 -14.38 12.11 -14.68
N LYS A 249 -14.09 13.38 -14.37
CA LYS A 249 -15.03 14.49 -14.49
C LYS A 249 -15.55 14.62 -15.93
N ASN A 250 -14.67 14.56 -16.92
CA ASN A 250 -15.05 14.61 -18.32
C ASN A 250 -15.98 13.45 -18.73
N ASN A 251 -15.76 12.25 -18.19
CA ASN A 251 -16.65 11.12 -18.40
C ASN A 251 -18.03 11.35 -17.76
N LEU A 252 -18.09 11.89 -16.53
CA LEU A 252 -19.36 12.24 -15.89
C LEU A 252 -20.11 13.33 -16.65
N GLU A 253 -19.43 14.38 -17.09
CA GLU A 253 -20.06 15.45 -17.86
C GLU A 253 -20.64 14.93 -19.18
N ARG A 254 -19.93 14.06 -19.89
CA ARG A 254 -20.44 13.41 -21.10
C ARG A 254 -21.72 12.62 -20.85
N LEU A 255 -21.78 11.83 -19.77
CA LEU A 255 -22.99 11.11 -19.37
C LEU A 255 -24.13 12.09 -19.02
N SER A 256 -23.82 13.18 -18.32
CA SER A 256 -24.80 14.23 -17.99
C SER A 256 -25.36 14.89 -19.25
N GLN A 257 -24.54 15.14 -20.27
CA GLN A 257 -24.99 15.70 -21.55
C GLN A 257 -25.94 14.76 -22.28
N TYR A 258 -25.65 13.44 -22.32
CA TYR A 258 -26.57 12.46 -22.93
C TYR A 258 -27.91 12.38 -22.18
N LEU A 259 -27.88 12.47 -20.84
CA LEU A 259 -29.10 12.51 -20.05
C LEU A 259 -29.94 13.77 -20.34
N ARG A 260 -29.33 14.96 -20.40
CA ARG A 260 -30.01 16.22 -20.73
C ARG A 260 -30.62 16.18 -22.13
N ALA A 261 -29.92 15.57 -23.08
CA ALA A 261 -30.40 15.44 -24.46
C ALA A 261 -31.38 14.27 -24.70
N SER A 262 -31.64 13.44 -23.69
CA SER A 262 -32.39 12.17 -23.79
C SER A 262 -31.84 11.27 -24.93
N ASP A 263 -30.49 11.30 -25.10
CA ASP A 263 -29.79 10.46 -26.09
C ASP A 263 -29.55 9.04 -25.55
N PHE A 264 -30.58 8.23 -25.60
CA PHE A 264 -30.56 6.85 -25.07
C PHE A 264 -29.51 5.97 -25.80
N LYS A 265 -29.29 6.19 -27.08
CA LYS A 265 -28.35 5.39 -27.89
C LYS A 265 -26.90 5.62 -27.47
N SER A 266 -26.50 6.88 -27.28
CA SER A 266 -25.16 7.23 -26.82
C SER A 266 -24.93 6.79 -25.40
N LEU A 267 -25.92 6.96 -24.52
CA LEU A 267 -25.87 6.51 -23.13
C LEU A 267 -25.67 4.99 -23.04
N GLU A 268 -26.49 4.22 -23.78
CA GLU A 268 -26.37 2.75 -23.82
C GLU A 268 -25.02 2.29 -24.37
N LYS A 269 -24.49 2.98 -25.37
CA LYS A 269 -23.16 2.69 -25.94
C LYS A 269 -22.04 2.83 -24.91
N GLU A 270 -22.06 3.90 -24.10
CA GLU A 270 -21.08 4.09 -23.00
C GLU A 270 -21.21 2.99 -21.95
N PHE A 271 -22.41 2.60 -21.59
CA PHE A 271 -22.63 1.51 -20.63
C PHE A 271 -22.16 0.16 -21.16
N LYS A 272 -22.40 -0.14 -22.44
CA LYS A 272 -21.88 -1.35 -23.08
C LYS A 272 -20.35 -1.38 -23.09
N LYS A 273 -19.70 -0.25 -23.41
CA LYS A 273 -18.24 -0.12 -23.35
C LYS A 273 -17.69 -0.43 -21.94
N ALA A 274 -18.29 0.17 -20.90
CA ALA A 274 -17.88 -0.04 -19.52
C ALA A 274 -18.09 -1.52 -19.10
N ARG A 275 -19.21 -2.13 -19.50
CA ARG A 275 -19.50 -3.53 -19.24
C ARG A 275 -18.46 -4.46 -19.87
N THR A 276 -18.11 -4.26 -21.13
CA THR A 276 -17.09 -5.08 -21.83
C THR A 276 -15.74 -5.00 -21.12
N LEU A 277 -15.32 -3.79 -20.71
CA LEU A 277 -14.09 -3.62 -19.95
C LEU A 277 -14.14 -4.37 -18.59
N ARG A 278 -15.28 -4.34 -17.92
CA ARG A 278 -15.46 -5.03 -16.62
C ARG A 278 -15.44 -6.55 -16.75
N GLU A 279 -16.05 -7.07 -17.82
CA GLU A 279 -16.07 -8.52 -18.14
C GLU A 279 -14.67 -9.06 -18.47
N GLY A 280 -13.76 -8.22 -18.96
CA GLY A 280 -12.37 -8.58 -19.23
C GLY A 280 -11.48 -8.66 -17.97
N ILE A 281 -11.92 -8.16 -16.82
CA ILE A 281 -11.14 -8.23 -15.58
C ILE A 281 -11.20 -9.65 -15.02
N GLY A 282 -10.03 -10.29 -14.83
CA GLY A 282 -9.91 -11.63 -14.25
C GLY A 282 -9.95 -12.77 -15.26
N GLN A 283 -9.90 -12.46 -16.57
CA GLN A 283 -9.77 -13.46 -17.64
C GLN A 283 -8.31 -13.66 -18.11
N ASN A 284 -7.34 -12.94 -17.51
CA ASN A 284 -5.89 -13.02 -17.80
C ASN A 284 -5.13 -13.64 -16.63
#